data_1e2bfba014c7a00a316d0c25112a04f1
#
_entry.id   1e2bfba014c7a00a316d0c25112a04f1
#
_cell.length_a   1.000
_cell.length_b   1.000
_cell.length_c   1.000
_cell.angle_alpha   90.00
_cell.angle_beta   90.00
_cell.angle_gamma   90.00
#
_symmetry.space_group_name_H-M   'P 1'
#
loop_
_entity.id
_entity.type
_entity.pdbx_description
1 polymer ?
#
loop_
_entity_poly.entity_id
_entity_poly.type
_entity_poly.pdbx_seq_one_letter_code
_entity_poly.pdbx_strand_id
1 'polypeptide(L)'
;METFKVVETFVSINGEGKKAGRLAMFIRLKGCNLNCSYCDTTWANKRDARCELLTAPQIVERIKEAGVELVTLTGGEPLLDENVSELIGSILMMPKVEIEIETNGSVPIRYYKERDNRLTMTMDYKLPSSNMEENMCLENMEYLKPWDVVKFVIGSREDLNRAKEIIERFRLCEKAIVYFSPVFYQIQD
;
A
#
# COMPACT_ATOMS: atom_id res chain seq x y z
N MET A 1 11.82 12.56 19.16
CA MET A 1 11.75 12.04 17.80
C MET A 1 10.74 10.91 17.78
N GLU A 2 9.79 10.98 16.88
CA GLU A 2 8.79 9.95 16.71
C GLU A 2 9.43 8.65 16.18
N THR A 3 8.87 7.52 16.56
CA THR A 3 9.36 6.20 16.16
C THR A 3 8.27 5.40 15.45
N PHE A 4 8.66 4.68 14.42
CA PHE A 4 7.82 3.80 13.63
C PHE A 4 8.01 2.35 14.09
N LYS A 5 6.92 1.61 14.21
CA LYS A 5 6.96 0.18 14.53
C LYS A 5 7.24 -0.60 13.25
N VAL A 6 8.50 -0.91 12.98
CA VAL A 6 8.92 -1.62 11.77
C VAL A 6 9.03 -3.10 12.06
N VAL A 7 8.23 -3.91 11.36
CA VAL A 7 8.23 -5.38 11.51
C VAL A 7 9.42 -5.99 10.78
N GLU A 8 9.66 -5.49 9.57
CA GLU A 8 10.80 -5.93 8.75
C GLU A 8 11.22 -4.86 7.74
N THR A 9 12.48 -4.95 7.33
CA THR A 9 13.00 -4.26 6.15
C THR A 9 13.81 -5.24 5.34
N PHE A 10 13.62 -5.26 4.02
CA PHE A 10 14.36 -6.13 3.11
C PHE A 10 14.42 -5.54 1.71
N VAL A 11 15.42 -5.95 0.94
CA VAL A 11 15.54 -5.58 -0.48
C VAL A 11 15.08 -6.77 -1.33
N SER A 12 14.17 -6.50 -2.25
CA SER A 12 13.64 -7.49 -3.19
C SER A 12 13.17 -6.85 -4.48
N ILE A 13 12.84 -7.68 -5.47
CA ILE A 13 12.16 -7.22 -6.68
C ILE A 13 10.71 -6.95 -6.32
N ASN A 14 10.24 -5.72 -6.62
CA ASN A 14 8.83 -5.39 -6.48
C ASN A 14 7.99 -6.26 -7.42
N GLY A 15 7.04 -6.98 -6.88
CA GLY A 15 6.21 -7.94 -7.62
C GLY A 15 4.90 -7.38 -8.14
N GLU A 16 4.52 -6.17 -7.71
CA GLU A 16 3.18 -5.63 -7.94
C GLU A 16 3.20 -4.19 -8.48
N GLY A 17 2.03 -3.76 -8.93
CA GLY A 17 1.80 -2.39 -9.33
C GLY A 17 2.62 -1.93 -10.53
N LYS A 18 2.70 -0.62 -10.70
CA LYS A 18 3.44 0.03 -11.80
C LYS A 18 4.96 -0.17 -11.68
N LYS A 19 5.45 -0.46 -10.49
CA LYS A 19 6.88 -0.61 -10.17
C LYS A 19 7.36 -2.07 -10.24
N ALA A 20 6.50 -3.01 -10.66
CA ALA A 20 6.85 -4.42 -10.81
C ALA A 20 8.12 -4.62 -11.63
N GLY A 21 9.01 -5.49 -11.16
CA GLY A 21 10.31 -5.77 -11.77
C GLY A 21 11.46 -4.87 -11.32
N ARG A 22 11.19 -3.79 -10.57
CA ARG A 22 12.23 -2.91 -10.02
C ARG A 22 12.73 -3.43 -8.68
N LEU A 23 14.01 -3.23 -8.42
CA LEU A 23 14.60 -3.48 -7.09
C LEU A 23 14.11 -2.40 -6.13
N ALA A 24 13.55 -2.83 -4.99
CA ALA A 24 12.98 -1.95 -3.98
C ALA A 24 13.40 -2.37 -2.57
N MET A 25 13.50 -1.40 -1.67
CA MET A 25 13.52 -1.68 -0.24
C MET A 25 12.10 -1.66 0.29
N PHE A 26 11.67 -2.79 0.81
CA PHE A 26 10.40 -2.92 1.50
C PHE A 26 10.55 -2.51 2.97
N ILE A 27 9.64 -1.67 3.43
CA ILE A 27 9.54 -1.25 4.83
C ILE A 27 8.13 -1.61 5.28
N ARG A 28 8.02 -2.64 6.13
CA ARG A 28 6.73 -3.10 6.63
C ARG A 28 6.45 -2.53 8.01
N LEU A 29 5.46 -1.66 8.10
CA LEU A 29 4.97 -1.12 9.37
C LEU A 29 3.99 -2.10 10.03
N LYS A 30 3.98 -2.12 11.36
CA LYS A 30 3.13 -2.99 12.17
C LYS A 30 1.72 -2.44 12.29
N GLY A 31 0.72 -3.32 12.18
CA GLY A 31 -0.67 -3.04 12.49
C GLY A 31 -1.53 -2.75 11.28
N CYS A 32 -2.77 -3.19 11.35
CA CYS A 32 -3.80 -2.97 10.34
C CYS A 32 -5.14 -2.77 11.05
N ASN A 33 -5.98 -1.92 10.50
CA ASN A 33 -7.36 -1.72 10.94
C ASN A 33 -8.35 -2.68 10.30
N LEU A 34 -7.90 -3.51 9.33
CA LEU A 34 -8.71 -4.51 8.65
C LEU A 34 -8.30 -5.92 9.07
N ASN A 35 -9.21 -6.88 8.86
CA ASN A 35 -9.00 -8.31 9.10
C ASN A 35 -9.53 -9.13 7.90
N CYS A 36 -8.88 -8.95 6.75
CA CYS A 36 -9.29 -9.59 5.50
C CYS A 36 -9.21 -11.12 5.60
N SER A 37 -10.19 -11.83 5.04
CA SER A 37 -10.29 -13.29 5.07
C SER A 37 -9.09 -14.01 4.45
N TYR A 38 -8.46 -13.42 3.43
CA TYR A 38 -7.32 -13.94 2.69
C TYR A 38 -6.01 -13.19 2.97
N CYS A 39 -5.90 -12.51 4.12
CA CYS A 39 -4.68 -11.75 4.44
C CYS A 39 -3.47 -12.68 4.60
N ASP A 40 -2.43 -12.44 3.81
CA ASP A 40 -1.16 -13.17 3.83
C ASP A 40 -0.17 -12.66 4.88
N THR A 41 -0.44 -11.49 5.46
CA THR A 41 0.42 -10.79 6.42
C THR A 41 -0.17 -10.73 7.84
N THR A 42 -1.09 -11.61 8.18
CA THR A 42 -1.72 -11.65 9.52
C THR A 42 -0.72 -11.74 10.67
N TRP A 43 0.45 -12.36 10.42
CA TRP A 43 1.54 -12.50 11.40
C TRP A 43 2.11 -11.14 11.81
N ALA A 44 2.20 -10.16 10.89
CA ALA A 44 2.72 -8.82 11.14
C ALA A 44 1.71 -7.93 11.89
N ASN A 45 0.42 -8.28 11.83
CA ASN A 45 -0.67 -7.52 12.43
C ASN A 45 -1.01 -7.95 13.86
N LYS A 46 -0.44 -9.07 14.33
CA LYS A 46 -0.65 -9.55 15.68
C LYS A 46 -0.14 -8.55 16.72
N ARG A 47 -0.84 -8.48 17.86
CA ARG A 47 -0.46 -7.58 18.96
C ARG A 47 0.96 -7.83 19.47
N ASP A 48 1.37 -9.09 19.49
CA ASP A 48 2.68 -9.59 19.94
C ASP A 48 3.71 -9.72 18.81
N ALA A 49 3.38 -9.32 17.58
CA ALA A 49 4.33 -9.31 16.47
C ALA A 49 5.57 -8.50 16.84
N ARG A 50 6.74 -9.10 16.66
CA ARG A 50 8.02 -8.43 16.90
C ARG A 50 8.19 -7.26 15.94
N CYS A 51 8.69 -6.15 16.45
CA CYS A 51 9.03 -4.99 15.63
C CYS A 51 10.18 -4.23 16.26
N GLU A 52 10.93 -3.51 15.44
CA GLU A 52 11.89 -2.51 15.88
C GLU A 52 11.20 -1.15 15.96
N LEU A 53 11.64 -0.31 16.91
CA LEU A 53 11.25 1.09 16.96
C LEU A 53 12.34 1.90 16.27
N LEU A 54 12.05 2.40 15.08
CA LEU A 54 12.99 3.16 14.27
C LEU A 54 12.50 4.59 14.07
N THR A 55 13.40 5.54 14.17
CA THR A 55 13.14 6.94 13.78
C THR A 55 13.23 7.11 12.27
N ALA A 56 12.63 8.18 11.72
CA ALA A 56 12.75 8.48 10.29
C ALA A 56 14.22 8.58 9.82
N PRO A 57 15.16 9.24 10.53
CA PRO A 57 16.57 9.23 10.15
C PRO A 57 17.21 7.84 10.10
N GLN A 58 16.86 6.94 11.04
CA GLN A 58 17.38 5.56 11.02
C GLN A 58 16.85 4.77 9.82
N ILE A 59 15.59 4.97 9.44
CA ILE A 59 15.01 4.35 8.24
C ILE A 59 15.70 4.91 6.99
N VAL A 60 15.87 6.22 6.89
CA VAL A 60 16.58 6.87 5.77
C VAL A 60 18.02 6.33 5.63
N GLU A 61 18.72 6.11 6.73
CA GLU A 61 20.07 5.53 6.69
C GLU A 61 20.06 4.11 6.13
N ARG A 62 19.12 3.27 6.55
CA ARG A 62 18.94 1.91 5.97
C ARG A 62 18.67 1.95 4.46
N ILE A 63 17.88 2.92 3.98
CA ILE A 63 17.61 3.08 2.54
C ILE A 63 18.90 3.45 1.80
N LYS A 64 19.73 4.32 2.35
CA LYS A 64 21.04 4.67 1.76
C LYS A 64 21.99 3.48 1.72
N GLU A 65 22.08 2.72 2.82
CA GLU A 65 22.89 1.50 2.88
C GLU A 65 22.44 0.45 1.87
N ALA A 66 21.12 0.32 1.66
CA ALA A 66 20.55 -0.57 0.66
C ALA A 66 20.90 -0.17 -0.78
N GLY A 67 21.20 1.11 -1.04
CA GLY A 67 21.60 1.61 -2.35
C GLY A 67 20.51 1.53 -3.43
N VAL A 68 19.23 1.49 -3.04
CA VAL A 68 18.08 1.40 -3.95
C VAL A 68 17.43 2.76 -4.16
N GLU A 69 16.79 2.94 -5.31
CA GLU A 69 16.07 4.16 -5.68
C GLU A 69 14.55 4.01 -5.55
N LEU A 70 14.06 2.85 -5.11
CA LEU A 70 12.64 2.61 -4.84
C LEU A 70 12.44 2.09 -3.42
N VAL A 71 11.52 2.72 -2.71
CA VAL A 71 11.03 2.27 -1.40
C VAL A 71 9.57 1.86 -1.54
N THR A 72 9.23 0.64 -1.14
CA THR A 72 7.86 0.19 -0.99
C THR A 72 7.49 0.24 0.49
N LEU A 73 6.69 1.24 0.86
CA LEU A 73 6.16 1.39 2.19
C LEU A 73 4.85 0.60 2.29
N THR A 74 4.86 -0.43 3.10
CA THR A 74 3.78 -1.40 3.23
C THR A 74 3.57 -1.75 4.70
N GLY A 75 2.84 -2.81 4.98
CA GLY A 75 2.69 -3.28 6.35
C GLY A 75 1.42 -4.07 6.52
N GLY A 76 0.73 -3.82 7.63
CA GLY A 76 -0.71 -3.99 7.69
C GLY A 76 -1.38 -2.87 6.91
N GLU A 77 -1.44 -1.67 7.52
CA GLU A 77 -1.83 -0.44 6.82
C GLU A 77 -0.86 0.68 7.21
N PRO A 78 0.05 1.09 6.32
CA PRO A 78 1.07 2.07 6.65
C PRO A 78 0.50 3.47 6.94
N LEU A 79 -0.64 3.83 6.37
CA LEU A 79 -1.25 5.15 6.55
C LEU A 79 -1.99 5.31 7.90
N LEU A 80 -2.04 4.26 8.73
CA LEU A 80 -2.54 4.36 10.11
C LEU A 80 -1.58 5.06 11.06
N ASP A 81 -0.29 5.05 10.75
CA ASP A 81 0.69 5.74 11.59
C ASP A 81 0.55 7.25 11.40
N GLU A 82 0.21 7.97 12.46
CA GLU A 82 -0.07 9.41 12.44
C GLU A 82 1.15 10.23 11.95
N ASN A 83 2.34 9.68 12.12
CA ASN A 83 3.60 10.33 11.76
C ASN A 83 4.13 9.86 10.38
N VAL A 84 3.39 9.01 9.65
CA VAL A 84 3.86 8.46 8.37
C VAL A 84 4.20 9.56 7.34
N SER A 85 3.52 10.70 7.41
CA SER A 85 3.82 11.85 6.54
C SER A 85 5.23 12.43 6.80
N GLU A 86 5.72 12.40 8.04
CA GLU A 86 7.10 12.79 8.39
C GLU A 86 8.11 11.82 7.78
N LEU A 87 7.84 10.52 7.86
CA LEU A 87 8.66 9.49 7.25
C LEU A 87 8.74 9.67 5.73
N ILE A 88 7.58 9.83 5.07
CA ILE A 88 7.49 10.07 3.62
C ILE A 88 8.31 11.31 3.24
N GLY A 89 8.11 12.43 3.97
CA GLY A 89 8.85 13.67 3.74
C GLY A 89 10.37 13.47 3.88
N SER A 90 10.81 12.74 4.91
CA SER A 90 12.22 12.44 5.14
C SER A 90 12.84 11.59 4.02
N ILE A 91 12.11 10.61 3.50
CA ILE A 91 12.56 9.79 2.36
C ILE A 91 12.63 10.64 1.08
N LEU A 92 11.63 11.49 0.81
CA LEU A 92 11.59 12.35 -0.37
C LEU A 92 12.68 13.44 -0.39
N MET A 93 13.31 13.73 0.76
CA MET A 93 14.53 14.56 0.78
C MET A 93 15.72 13.90 0.07
N MET A 94 15.66 12.60 -0.22
CA MET A 94 16.64 11.90 -1.06
C MET A 94 16.27 12.12 -2.55
N PRO A 95 17.10 12.79 -3.36
CA PRO A 95 16.66 13.34 -4.66
C PRO A 95 16.20 12.31 -5.69
N LYS A 96 16.75 11.08 -5.63
CA LYS A 96 16.48 10.03 -6.62
C LYS A 96 15.51 8.95 -6.13
N VAL A 97 15.11 9.02 -4.87
CA VAL A 97 14.27 7.98 -4.29
C VAL A 97 12.81 8.22 -4.63
N GLU A 98 12.16 7.19 -5.12
CA GLU A 98 10.73 7.09 -5.33
C GLU A 98 10.10 6.27 -4.20
N ILE A 99 8.87 6.58 -3.86
CA ILE A 99 8.10 5.83 -2.86
C ILE A 99 6.84 5.26 -3.51
N GLU A 100 6.60 3.99 -3.29
CA GLU A 100 5.31 3.36 -3.51
C GLU A 100 4.70 3.04 -2.15
N ILE A 101 3.46 3.48 -1.92
CA ILE A 101 2.69 3.13 -0.73
C ILE A 101 1.67 2.07 -1.11
N GLU A 102 1.79 0.89 -0.53
CA GLU A 102 0.76 -0.14 -0.59
C GLU A 102 -0.23 0.08 0.55
N THR A 103 -1.44 0.53 0.22
CA THR A 103 -2.50 0.82 1.19
C THR A 103 -3.74 -0.01 0.94
N ASN A 104 -4.45 -0.36 1.98
CA ASN A 104 -5.72 -1.08 1.91
C ASN A 104 -6.93 -0.20 1.51
N GLY A 105 -6.71 1.11 1.31
CA GLY A 105 -7.74 2.04 0.85
C GLY A 105 -8.77 2.47 1.89
N SER A 106 -8.66 2.04 3.13
CA SER A 106 -9.59 2.43 4.21
C SER A 106 -9.25 3.78 4.86
N VAL A 107 -7.99 4.21 4.74
CA VAL A 107 -7.50 5.47 5.34
C VAL A 107 -7.60 6.58 4.29
N PRO A 108 -8.07 7.80 4.66
CA PRO A 108 -8.16 8.91 3.73
C PRO A 108 -6.80 9.34 3.17
N ILE A 109 -6.68 9.40 1.82
CA ILE A 109 -5.47 9.88 1.13
C ILE A 109 -5.54 11.35 0.72
N ARG A 110 -6.61 12.07 1.05
CA ARG A 110 -6.78 13.51 0.73
C ARG A 110 -5.63 14.40 1.19
N TYR A 111 -4.94 14.01 2.25
CA TYR A 111 -3.76 14.74 2.76
C TYR A 111 -2.57 14.70 1.81
N TYR A 112 -2.58 13.76 0.86
CA TYR A 112 -1.55 13.59 -0.16
C TYR A 112 -1.98 14.10 -1.55
N LYS A 113 -3.04 14.92 -1.64
CA LYS A 113 -3.56 15.43 -2.93
C LYS A 113 -2.53 16.24 -3.73
N GLU A 114 -1.66 16.98 -3.04
CA GLU A 114 -0.58 17.81 -3.62
C GLU A 114 0.80 17.14 -3.51
N ARG A 115 0.83 15.81 -3.51
CA ARG A 115 2.07 15.05 -3.32
C ARG A 115 3.05 15.18 -4.48
N ASP A 116 4.32 14.98 -4.15
CA ASP A 116 5.40 14.80 -5.12
C ASP A 116 5.07 13.63 -6.08
N ASN A 117 5.41 13.76 -7.36
CA ASN A 117 5.17 12.73 -8.37
C ASN A 117 6.02 11.46 -8.17
N ARG A 118 7.04 11.53 -7.32
CA ARG A 118 7.82 10.36 -6.86
C ARG A 118 7.07 9.52 -5.82
N LEU A 119 5.94 10.01 -5.29
CA LEU A 119 5.06 9.28 -4.38
C LEU A 119 3.89 8.71 -5.15
N THR A 120 3.84 7.39 -5.28
CA THR A 120 2.74 6.61 -5.89
C THR A 120 1.94 5.86 -4.83
N MET A 121 0.63 5.71 -5.06
CA MET A 121 -0.23 4.86 -4.26
C MET A 121 -0.58 3.60 -5.06
N THR A 122 -0.40 2.43 -4.46
CA THR A 122 -1.01 1.16 -4.90
C THR A 122 -2.09 0.83 -3.89
N MET A 123 -3.33 1.18 -4.24
CA MET A 123 -4.49 1.02 -3.37
C MET A 123 -5.19 -0.31 -3.66
N ASP A 124 -5.20 -1.20 -2.69
CA ASP A 124 -5.90 -2.47 -2.74
C ASP A 124 -7.36 -2.28 -2.28
N TYR A 125 -8.27 -2.08 -3.24
CA TYR A 125 -9.70 -1.99 -2.93
C TYR A 125 -10.23 -3.35 -2.47
N LYS A 126 -10.70 -3.41 -1.23
CA LYS A 126 -11.20 -4.64 -0.63
C LYS A 126 -12.61 -4.96 -1.14
N LEU A 127 -12.74 -6.12 -1.79
CA LEU A 127 -13.97 -6.63 -2.38
C LEU A 127 -14.75 -7.52 -1.38
N PRO A 128 -15.99 -7.95 -1.70
CA PRO A 128 -16.84 -8.75 -0.80
C PRO A 128 -16.13 -9.97 -0.19
N SER A 129 -15.37 -10.75 -0.96
CA SER A 129 -14.64 -11.93 -0.44
C SER A 129 -13.61 -11.60 0.64
N SER A 130 -13.18 -10.34 0.75
CA SER A 130 -12.31 -9.90 1.84
C SER A 130 -13.03 -9.80 3.19
N ASN A 131 -14.36 -9.68 3.20
CA ASN A 131 -15.23 -9.29 4.30
C ASN A 131 -14.93 -7.88 4.87
N MET A 132 -14.25 -7.00 4.10
CA MET A 132 -13.82 -5.68 4.55
C MET A 132 -14.25 -4.53 3.63
N GLU A 133 -15.10 -4.77 2.63
CA GLU A 133 -15.50 -3.75 1.66
C GLU A 133 -16.15 -2.53 2.32
N GLU A 134 -16.94 -2.73 3.37
CA GLU A 134 -17.63 -1.66 4.10
C GLU A 134 -16.67 -0.63 4.72
N ASN A 135 -15.40 -1.01 4.89
CA ASN A 135 -14.38 -0.14 5.47
C ASN A 135 -13.69 0.75 4.45
N MET A 136 -14.00 0.62 3.16
CA MET A 136 -13.32 1.39 2.11
C MET A 136 -13.66 2.88 2.17
N CYS A 137 -12.65 3.72 2.17
CA CYS A 137 -12.80 5.16 2.05
C CYS A 137 -13.02 5.54 0.58
N LEU A 138 -14.30 5.56 0.14
CA LEU A 138 -14.65 5.82 -1.26
C LEU A 138 -14.21 7.22 -1.74
N GLU A 139 -14.06 8.19 -0.84
CA GLU A 139 -13.53 9.52 -1.13
C GLU A 139 -12.12 9.46 -1.75
N ASN A 140 -11.35 8.43 -1.44
CA ASN A 140 -10.01 8.24 -1.98
C ASN A 140 -9.96 8.23 -3.50
N MET A 141 -11.04 7.78 -4.16
CA MET A 141 -11.14 7.73 -5.63
C MET A 141 -11.08 9.11 -6.30
N GLU A 142 -11.31 10.19 -5.54
CA GLU A 142 -11.22 11.57 -6.04
C GLU A 142 -9.80 12.15 -5.98
N TYR A 143 -8.91 11.50 -5.21
CA TYR A 143 -7.53 11.97 -4.99
C TYR A 143 -6.48 11.13 -5.72
N LEU A 144 -6.92 10.13 -6.49
CA LEU A 144 -6.04 9.31 -7.32
C LEU A 144 -5.38 10.16 -8.41
N LYS A 145 -4.16 9.78 -8.78
CA LYS A 145 -3.39 10.41 -9.85
C LYS A 145 -3.16 9.39 -10.98
N PRO A 146 -2.88 9.82 -12.21
CA PRO A 146 -2.67 8.92 -13.36
C PRO A 146 -1.51 7.92 -13.20
N TRP A 147 -0.66 8.14 -12.23
CA TRP A 147 0.45 7.24 -11.89
C TRP A 147 0.16 6.30 -10.71
N ASP A 148 -1.01 6.44 -10.06
CA ASP A 148 -1.45 5.53 -9.01
C ASP A 148 -2.07 4.25 -9.59
N VAL A 149 -2.17 3.26 -8.73
CA VAL A 149 -2.77 1.96 -9.03
C VAL A 149 -3.96 1.72 -8.11
N VAL A 150 -5.06 1.24 -8.67
CA VAL A 150 -6.13 0.60 -7.91
C VAL A 150 -6.09 -0.89 -8.23
N LYS A 151 -5.82 -1.70 -7.21
CA LYS A 151 -5.76 -3.16 -7.29
C LYS A 151 -7.04 -3.77 -6.73
N PHE A 152 -7.58 -4.73 -7.44
CA PHE A 152 -8.71 -5.55 -7.03
C PHE A 152 -8.26 -7.00 -6.90
N VAL A 153 -8.36 -7.55 -5.69
CA VAL A 153 -8.05 -8.97 -5.43
C VAL A 153 -9.32 -9.78 -5.58
N ILE A 154 -9.37 -10.62 -6.61
CA ILE A 154 -10.56 -11.36 -7.04
C ILE A 154 -10.53 -12.77 -6.48
N GLY A 155 -11.44 -13.09 -5.58
CA GLY A 155 -11.65 -14.42 -5.02
C GLY A 155 -12.91 -15.13 -5.54
N SER A 156 -13.79 -14.37 -6.22
CA SER A 156 -15.09 -14.89 -6.68
C SER A 156 -15.63 -14.16 -7.90
N ARG A 157 -16.70 -14.72 -8.50
CA ARG A 157 -17.47 -14.04 -9.56
C ARG A 157 -18.14 -12.77 -9.05
N GLU A 158 -18.56 -12.76 -7.80
CA GLU A 158 -19.15 -11.60 -7.14
C GLU A 158 -18.13 -10.45 -7.06
N ASP A 159 -16.90 -10.74 -6.63
CA ASP A 159 -15.82 -9.76 -6.60
C ASP A 159 -15.58 -9.13 -7.98
N LEU A 160 -15.55 -9.97 -9.03
CA LEU A 160 -15.34 -9.47 -10.39
C LEU A 160 -16.47 -8.51 -10.83
N ASN A 161 -17.71 -8.84 -10.51
CA ASN A 161 -18.86 -7.99 -10.83
C ASN A 161 -18.79 -6.69 -10.02
N ARG A 162 -18.47 -6.79 -8.73
CA ARG A 162 -18.34 -5.63 -7.86
C ARG A 162 -17.20 -4.71 -8.28
N ALA A 163 -16.05 -5.28 -8.66
CA ALA A 163 -14.93 -4.50 -9.20
C ALA A 163 -15.34 -3.70 -10.44
N LYS A 164 -16.08 -4.29 -11.37
CA LYS A 164 -16.60 -3.59 -12.55
C LYS A 164 -17.50 -2.42 -12.17
N GLU A 165 -18.43 -2.61 -11.22
CA GLU A 165 -19.31 -1.54 -10.73
C GLU A 165 -18.50 -0.37 -10.15
N ILE A 166 -17.47 -0.66 -9.35
CA ILE A 166 -16.60 0.36 -8.76
C ILE A 166 -15.80 1.10 -9.83
N ILE A 167 -15.22 0.37 -10.79
CA ILE A 167 -14.48 0.95 -11.92
C ILE A 167 -15.36 1.91 -12.72
N GLU A 168 -16.58 1.50 -13.07
CA GLU A 168 -17.52 2.31 -13.84
C GLU A 168 -17.98 3.51 -13.04
N ARG A 169 -18.44 3.30 -11.80
CA ARG A 169 -18.96 4.35 -10.91
C ARG A 169 -17.96 5.50 -10.70
N PHE A 170 -16.69 5.19 -10.52
CA PHE A 170 -15.65 6.19 -10.25
C PHE A 170 -14.82 6.55 -11.48
N ARG A 171 -15.10 5.92 -12.65
CA ARG A 171 -14.36 6.12 -13.90
C ARG A 171 -12.84 5.89 -13.68
N LEU A 172 -12.49 4.81 -12.99
CA LEU A 172 -11.13 4.59 -12.52
C LEU A 172 -10.11 4.48 -13.64
N CYS A 173 -10.47 3.90 -14.78
CA CYS A 173 -9.57 3.79 -15.94
C CYS A 173 -9.16 5.15 -16.54
N GLU A 174 -9.86 6.25 -16.20
CA GLU A 174 -9.50 7.60 -16.61
C GLU A 174 -8.62 8.31 -15.57
N LYS A 175 -8.62 7.83 -14.33
CA LYS A 175 -7.96 8.46 -13.18
C LYS A 175 -6.69 7.75 -12.74
N ALA A 176 -6.62 6.43 -12.89
CA ALA A 176 -5.54 5.60 -12.35
C ALA A 176 -5.35 4.34 -13.21
N ILE A 177 -4.32 3.57 -12.90
CA ILE A 177 -4.08 2.26 -13.49
C ILE A 177 -4.88 1.22 -12.69
N VAL A 178 -5.61 0.35 -13.38
CA VAL A 178 -6.42 -0.70 -12.73
C VAL A 178 -5.75 -2.06 -12.92
N TYR A 179 -5.55 -2.78 -11.83
CA TYR A 179 -5.04 -4.14 -11.81
C TYR A 179 -6.02 -5.12 -11.17
N PHE A 180 -6.05 -6.34 -11.71
CA PHE A 180 -6.72 -7.49 -11.12
C PHE A 180 -5.69 -8.52 -10.69
N SER A 181 -5.83 -9.02 -9.46
CA SER A 181 -5.02 -10.11 -8.92
C SER A 181 -5.93 -11.23 -8.43
N PRO A 182 -5.72 -12.49 -8.83
CA PRO A 182 -6.52 -13.59 -8.30
C PRO A 182 -6.08 -13.94 -6.87
N VAL A 183 -7.04 -14.37 -6.04
CA VAL A 183 -6.73 -15.05 -4.78
C VAL A 183 -6.24 -16.46 -5.11
N PHE A 184 -5.00 -16.77 -4.84
CA PHE A 184 -4.26 -17.95 -5.32
C PHE A 184 -4.86 -19.20 -4.75
N TYR A 185 -5.74 -19.62 -4.36
CA TYR A 185 -6.38 -20.90 -3.95
C TYR A 185 -7.91 -20.88 -4.01
N GLN A 186 -8.52 -19.80 -4.47
CA GLN A 186 -9.98 -19.69 -4.44
C GLN A 186 -10.62 -19.64 -5.84
N ILE A 187 -9.87 -19.38 -6.89
CA ILE A 187 -10.38 -19.45 -8.26
C ILE A 187 -10.22 -20.91 -8.73
N GLN A 188 -11.30 -21.66 -8.62
CA GLN A 188 -11.47 -22.90 -9.37
C GLN A 188 -12.13 -22.55 -10.70
N ASP A 189 -11.64 -23.11 -11.79
CA ASP A 189 -12.12 -22.94 -13.18
C ASP A 189 -13.64 -23.15 -13.33
#